data_fbbad09f3b75564e61393a6ce4a955d7
#
_entry.id   fbbad09f3b75564e61393a6ce4a955d7
#
_cell.length_a   1.000
_cell.length_b   1.000
_cell.length_c   1.000
_cell.angle_alpha   90.00
_cell.angle_beta   90.00
_cell.angle_gamma   90.00
#
_symmetry.space_group_name_H-M   'P 1'
#
loop_
_entity.id
_entity.type
_entity.pdbx_description
1 polymer ?
#
loop_
_entity_poly.entity_id
_entity_poly.type
_entity_poly.pdbx_seq_one_letter_code
_entity_poly.pdbx_strand_id
1 'polypeptide(L)'
;MEVEFLGGAREVGRSALLVDDALLVDYGLMTAEPPQYPVRDPEPDAVVVSHGHLDHVGAVPALLKGDRRPPIHWTPPTGELARTLAEDTLKLHGNSPLCPFGAEHVARLGEVEVRHGYGDPFPVAGGIDGGGYEVTLFSAGHIPGSAHVLVDDGDTRLLYTGDFHTDDQRLVAGTTARPDADAVICESTYADVTHEDRAAVESAWAERVERTLWEGGTVVAPAFAIGRTQEMLLVAAANDLTPYVDGMGVGVTETLRRYPSFLRDADAFGEAVGQARVVTGRDGRRKRVAAESALVVTTSGMLAGGPVQTYLPEIRTSPTNLVTLTGYQVEGTPGRELQERGQLELNGQVRPVSARVASYDFSAHADREGLESFLDAYRDARVLVNHGDRCEAFAADLRADGVDASAPEVGERIEL
;
A
#
# COMPACT_ATOMS: atom_id res chain seq x y z
N MET A 1 13.76 9.99 -23.60
CA MET A 1 13.55 9.11 -22.39
C MET A 1 12.84 7.84 -22.83
N GLU A 2 13.34 6.65 -22.46
CA GLU A 2 12.71 5.35 -22.71
C GLU A 2 12.30 4.72 -21.37
N VAL A 3 11.13 4.09 -21.29
CA VAL A 3 10.66 3.39 -20.09
C VAL A 3 10.37 1.92 -20.40
N GLU A 4 10.96 0.99 -19.64
CA GLU A 4 10.65 -0.44 -19.67
C GLU A 4 9.80 -0.83 -18.45
N PHE A 5 8.68 -1.50 -18.68
CA PHE A 5 7.75 -1.96 -17.63
C PHE A 5 8.17 -3.35 -17.15
N LEU A 6 8.96 -3.44 -16.07
CA LEU A 6 9.41 -4.72 -15.53
C LEU A 6 8.36 -5.44 -14.67
N GLY A 7 7.31 -4.73 -14.26
CA GLY A 7 6.17 -5.24 -13.50
C GLY A 7 5.13 -4.14 -13.24
N GLY A 8 3.96 -4.50 -12.73
CA GLY A 8 2.87 -3.57 -12.46
C GLY A 8 2.02 -3.20 -13.69
N ALA A 9 2.44 -3.57 -14.90
CA ALA A 9 1.70 -3.28 -16.12
C ALA A 9 0.54 -4.28 -16.30
N ARG A 10 -0.70 -3.79 -16.38
CA ARG A 10 -1.95 -4.58 -16.46
C ARG A 10 -2.12 -5.60 -15.32
N GLU A 11 -1.53 -5.31 -14.18
CA GLU A 11 -1.61 -6.14 -12.98
C GLU A 11 -1.47 -5.27 -11.74
N VAL A 12 -1.95 -5.74 -10.59
CA VAL A 12 -1.66 -5.15 -9.28
C VAL A 12 -0.54 -5.98 -8.63
N GLY A 13 0.58 -5.34 -8.29
CA GLY A 13 1.73 -5.96 -7.66
C GLY A 13 3.02 -5.85 -8.46
N ARG A 14 4.15 -6.18 -7.84
CA ARG A 14 5.53 -6.16 -8.36
C ARG A 14 5.88 -4.96 -9.24
N SER A 15 5.41 -3.77 -8.88
CA SER A 15 5.65 -2.53 -9.63
C SER A 15 7.14 -2.28 -9.80
N ALA A 16 7.57 -2.04 -11.05
CA ALA A 16 8.96 -1.77 -11.39
C ALA A 16 9.05 -1.16 -12.78
N LEU A 17 9.64 0.03 -12.88
CA LEU A 17 9.84 0.78 -14.10
C LEU A 17 11.33 1.10 -14.26
N LEU A 18 11.89 0.81 -15.40
CA LEU A 18 13.30 1.10 -15.69
C LEU A 18 13.39 2.18 -16.77
N VAL A 19 13.92 3.33 -16.40
CA VAL A 19 14.10 4.49 -17.27
C VAL A 19 15.51 4.47 -17.84
N ASP A 20 15.65 4.52 -19.17
CA ASP A 20 16.90 4.57 -19.94
C ASP A 20 17.94 3.50 -19.51
N ASP A 21 17.48 2.32 -19.08
CA ASP A 21 18.31 1.25 -18.48
C ASP A 21 19.13 1.68 -17.24
N ALA A 22 18.91 2.87 -16.68
CA ALA A 22 19.75 3.50 -15.66
C ALA A 22 19.02 3.82 -14.36
N LEU A 23 17.81 4.38 -14.40
CA LEU A 23 17.03 4.74 -13.22
C LEU A 23 15.88 3.75 -13.02
N LEU A 24 15.87 3.06 -11.89
CA LEU A 24 14.78 2.17 -11.51
C LEU A 24 13.80 2.91 -10.59
N VAL A 25 12.51 2.93 -10.95
CA VAL A 25 11.45 3.46 -10.12
C VAL A 25 10.61 2.30 -9.61
N ASP A 26 10.58 2.11 -8.29
CA ASP A 26 10.02 0.96 -7.57
C ASP A 26 10.69 -0.38 -7.95
N TYR A 27 10.62 -1.35 -7.05
CA TYR A 27 11.00 -2.74 -7.28
C TYR A 27 10.23 -3.64 -6.31
N GLY A 28 9.02 -3.95 -6.69
CA GLY A 28 8.02 -4.58 -5.86
C GLY A 28 8.01 -6.10 -5.88
N LEU A 29 7.12 -6.65 -5.08
CA LEU A 29 6.85 -8.08 -4.95
C LEU A 29 5.34 -8.31 -5.03
N MET A 30 4.88 -9.19 -5.91
CA MET A 30 3.49 -9.65 -5.93
C MET A 30 3.32 -10.85 -5.01
N THR A 31 2.41 -10.73 -4.05
CA THR A 31 2.04 -11.82 -3.14
C THR A 31 1.21 -12.86 -3.88
N ALA A 32 1.84 -13.96 -4.27
CA ALA A 32 1.24 -15.10 -4.96
C ALA A 32 1.89 -16.40 -4.45
N GLU A 33 1.41 -17.55 -4.86
CA GLU A 33 2.02 -18.86 -4.59
C GLU A 33 2.40 -19.55 -5.91
N PRO A 34 3.69 -19.52 -6.30
CA PRO A 34 4.85 -18.86 -5.64
C PRO A 34 4.83 -17.33 -5.78
N PRO A 35 5.55 -16.59 -4.89
CA PRO A 35 5.68 -15.14 -5.03
C PRO A 35 6.28 -14.76 -6.38
N GLN A 36 5.82 -13.66 -6.97
CA GLN A 36 6.29 -13.18 -8.27
C GLN A 36 7.08 -11.88 -8.10
N TYR A 37 8.15 -11.77 -8.88
CA TYR A 37 9.07 -10.63 -8.90
C TYR A 37 9.01 -9.96 -10.27
N PRO A 38 9.55 -8.75 -10.42
CA PRO A 38 9.74 -8.14 -11.73
C PRO A 38 10.45 -9.10 -12.69
N VAL A 39 10.12 -9.02 -13.98
CA VAL A 39 10.56 -10.01 -15.00
C VAL A 39 12.06 -10.00 -15.29
N ARG A 40 12.78 -9.00 -14.81
CA ARG A 40 14.22 -8.83 -14.98
C ARG A 40 14.88 -8.40 -13.66
N ASP A 41 16.14 -8.82 -13.45
CA ASP A 41 17.04 -8.33 -12.37
C ASP A 41 17.92 -7.22 -12.97
N PRO A 42 17.52 -5.93 -12.90
CA PRO A 42 18.28 -4.84 -13.51
C PRO A 42 19.51 -4.48 -12.70
N GLU A 43 20.45 -3.77 -13.34
CA GLU A 43 21.61 -3.14 -12.69
C GLU A 43 21.53 -1.62 -12.80
N PRO A 44 20.59 -0.96 -12.10
CA PRO A 44 20.40 0.46 -12.23
C PRO A 44 21.55 1.24 -11.58
N ASP A 45 21.82 2.45 -12.10
CA ASP A 45 22.73 3.42 -11.49
C ASP A 45 22.12 4.01 -10.19
N ALA A 46 20.79 4.12 -10.12
CA ALA A 46 20.06 4.58 -8.94
C ALA A 46 18.65 4.00 -8.90
N VAL A 47 18.04 4.04 -7.71
CA VAL A 47 16.66 3.60 -7.45
C VAL A 47 15.89 4.72 -6.78
N VAL A 48 14.66 4.99 -7.22
CA VAL A 48 13.71 5.86 -6.55
C VAL A 48 12.48 5.03 -6.16
N VAL A 49 12.04 5.13 -4.91
CA VAL A 49 10.87 4.37 -4.43
C VAL A 49 9.73 5.31 -4.09
N SER A 50 8.57 5.06 -4.70
CA SER A 50 7.36 5.86 -4.52
C SER A 50 6.79 5.73 -3.11
N HIS A 51 6.63 4.52 -2.60
CA HIS A 51 6.07 4.30 -1.26
C HIS A 51 6.40 2.93 -0.67
N GLY A 52 6.03 2.73 0.60
CA GLY A 52 6.43 1.59 1.42
C GLY A 52 5.48 0.39 1.42
N HIS A 53 4.67 0.15 0.38
CA HIS A 53 3.93 -1.10 0.25
C HIS A 53 4.78 -2.18 -0.43
N LEU A 54 4.46 -3.45 -0.15
CA LEU A 54 5.23 -4.61 -0.56
C LEU A 54 5.36 -4.73 -2.09
N ASP A 55 4.33 -4.39 -2.80
CA ASP A 55 4.24 -4.41 -4.25
C ASP A 55 5.00 -3.27 -4.97
N HIS A 56 5.58 -2.34 -4.20
CA HIS A 56 6.46 -1.29 -4.68
C HIS A 56 7.90 -1.39 -4.16
N VAL A 57 8.10 -1.96 -2.96
CA VAL A 57 9.41 -1.97 -2.30
C VAL A 57 9.92 -3.37 -1.97
N GLY A 58 9.07 -4.40 -2.09
CA GLY A 58 9.33 -5.72 -1.52
C GLY A 58 10.54 -6.47 -2.07
N ALA A 59 10.99 -6.17 -3.29
CA ALA A 59 12.16 -6.77 -3.90
C ALA A 59 13.42 -5.87 -3.88
N VAL A 60 13.32 -4.62 -3.42
CA VAL A 60 14.45 -3.65 -3.39
C VAL A 60 15.73 -4.22 -2.76
N PRO A 61 15.71 -4.98 -1.65
CA PRO A 61 16.95 -5.54 -1.09
C PRO A 61 17.67 -6.48 -2.06
N ALA A 62 16.99 -7.09 -3.02
CA ALA A 62 17.60 -7.97 -4.01
C ALA A 62 18.53 -7.25 -4.99
N LEU A 63 18.38 -5.93 -5.17
CA LEU A 63 19.27 -5.09 -5.97
C LEU A 63 20.66 -4.92 -5.35
N LEU A 64 20.81 -5.22 -4.05
CA LEU A 64 22.07 -5.06 -3.30
C LEU A 64 22.92 -6.33 -3.26
N LYS A 65 22.75 -7.23 -4.23
CA LYS A 65 23.54 -8.46 -4.38
C LYS A 65 24.98 -8.15 -4.79
N GLY A 66 25.90 -9.02 -4.39
CA GLY A 66 27.31 -8.86 -4.74
C GLY A 66 27.87 -7.52 -4.26
N ASP A 67 28.53 -6.81 -5.17
CA ASP A 67 29.15 -5.51 -4.90
C ASP A 67 28.29 -4.32 -5.34
N ARG A 68 27.08 -4.56 -5.82
CA ARG A 68 26.14 -3.51 -6.27
C ARG A 68 25.71 -2.65 -5.10
N ARG A 69 25.76 -1.34 -5.25
CA ARG A 69 25.36 -0.35 -4.26
C ARG A 69 24.71 0.86 -4.93
N PRO A 70 23.65 0.67 -5.74
CA PRO A 70 22.94 1.83 -6.26
C PRO A 70 22.36 2.64 -5.09
N PRO A 71 22.48 3.97 -5.08
CA PRO A 71 21.76 4.79 -4.11
C PRO A 71 20.26 4.59 -4.25
N ILE A 72 19.57 4.50 -3.10
CA ILE A 72 18.13 4.31 -3.04
C ILE A 72 17.51 5.57 -2.45
N HIS A 73 16.76 6.29 -3.27
CA HIS A 73 16.11 7.54 -2.94
C HIS A 73 14.65 7.29 -2.55
N TRP A 74 14.26 7.74 -1.37
CA TRP A 74 12.89 7.61 -0.85
C TRP A 74 12.58 8.63 0.23
N THR A 75 11.33 8.72 0.64
CA THR A 75 10.97 9.49 1.84
C THR A 75 11.39 8.72 3.11
N PRO A 76 11.67 9.42 4.23
CA PRO A 76 12.04 8.76 5.48
C PRO A 76 11.06 7.66 5.95
N PRO A 77 9.71 7.84 5.91
CA PRO A 77 8.79 6.76 6.25
C PRO A 77 8.91 5.56 5.32
N THR A 78 9.03 5.77 4.00
CA THR A 78 9.18 4.71 3.01
C THR A 78 10.38 3.82 3.30
N GLY A 79 11.55 4.40 3.62
CA GLY A 79 12.74 3.62 3.95
C GLY A 79 12.61 2.76 5.21
N GLU A 80 11.93 3.25 6.24
CA GLU A 80 11.68 2.46 7.47
C GLU A 80 10.65 1.33 7.22
N LEU A 81 9.61 1.63 6.44
CA LEU A 81 8.61 0.62 6.04
C LEU A 81 9.25 -0.48 5.18
N ALA A 82 10.12 -0.10 4.24
CA ALA A 82 10.89 -1.03 3.41
C ALA A 82 11.70 -2.03 4.26
N ARG A 83 12.42 -1.54 5.27
CA ARG A 83 13.16 -2.41 6.20
C ARG A 83 12.24 -3.34 6.98
N THR A 84 11.15 -2.81 7.52
CA THR A 84 10.16 -3.58 8.27
C THR A 84 9.60 -4.73 7.43
N LEU A 85 9.22 -4.46 6.17
CA LEU A 85 8.71 -5.46 5.24
C LEU A 85 9.77 -6.47 4.84
N ALA A 86 11.00 -6.03 4.58
CA ALA A 86 12.10 -6.90 4.23
C ALA A 86 12.46 -7.87 5.37
N GLU A 87 12.48 -7.39 6.61
CA GLU A 87 12.68 -8.22 7.80
C GLU A 87 11.56 -9.24 8.01
N ASP A 88 10.29 -8.84 7.77
CA ASP A 88 9.16 -9.75 7.85
C ASP A 88 9.18 -10.79 6.72
N THR A 89 9.53 -10.40 5.50
CA THR A 89 9.74 -11.31 4.37
C THR A 89 10.81 -12.35 4.70
N LEU A 90 11.94 -11.96 5.28
CA LEU A 90 12.98 -12.89 5.72
C LEU A 90 12.50 -13.83 6.81
N LYS A 91 11.71 -13.34 7.75
CA LYS A 91 11.15 -14.17 8.84
C LYS A 91 10.18 -15.22 8.31
N LEU A 92 9.39 -14.88 7.29
CA LEU A 92 8.38 -15.78 6.72
C LEU A 92 8.98 -16.70 5.63
N HIS A 93 9.87 -16.20 4.80
CA HIS A 93 10.33 -16.83 3.56
C HIS A 93 11.85 -16.93 3.42
N GLY A 94 12.65 -16.46 4.37
CA GLY A 94 14.10 -16.39 4.26
C GLY A 94 14.81 -17.75 4.09
N ASN A 95 14.15 -18.87 4.42
CA ASN A 95 14.63 -20.22 4.18
C ASN A 95 14.18 -20.79 2.81
N SER A 96 13.36 -20.07 2.07
CA SER A 96 12.88 -20.47 0.75
C SER A 96 13.91 -20.09 -0.34
N PRO A 97 14.21 -20.97 -1.29
CA PRO A 97 15.02 -20.62 -2.45
C PRO A 97 14.35 -19.57 -3.35
N LEU A 98 13.08 -19.29 -3.13
CA LEU A 98 12.31 -18.26 -3.85
C LEU A 98 12.48 -16.87 -3.23
N CYS A 99 13.05 -16.72 -2.03
CA CYS A 99 13.38 -15.42 -1.46
C CYS A 99 14.65 -14.87 -2.14
N PRO A 100 14.59 -13.73 -2.86
CA PRO A 100 15.69 -13.28 -3.70
C PRO A 100 16.80 -12.57 -2.92
N PHE A 101 16.66 -12.36 -1.61
CA PHE A 101 17.61 -11.64 -0.77
C PHE A 101 17.78 -12.30 0.60
N GLY A 102 18.88 -12.00 1.28
CA GLY A 102 19.17 -12.44 2.64
C GLY A 102 19.33 -11.27 3.60
N ALA A 103 19.61 -11.56 4.88
CA ALA A 103 19.76 -10.55 5.94
C ALA A 103 20.90 -9.54 5.65
N GLU A 104 21.94 -9.98 4.96
CA GLU A 104 23.04 -9.11 4.52
C GLU A 104 22.58 -8.03 3.55
N HIS A 105 21.63 -8.33 2.65
CA HIS A 105 21.08 -7.37 1.70
C HIS A 105 20.19 -6.34 2.41
N VAL A 106 19.39 -6.78 3.39
CA VAL A 106 18.58 -5.88 4.23
C VAL A 106 19.47 -4.94 5.05
N ALA A 107 20.56 -5.44 5.61
CA ALA A 107 21.52 -4.60 6.36
C ALA A 107 22.15 -3.51 5.46
N ARG A 108 22.40 -3.81 4.19
CA ARG A 108 22.98 -2.87 3.22
C ARG A 108 22.06 -1.72 2.84
N LEU A 109 20.75 -1.82 3.04
CA LEU A 109 19.82 -0.70 2.80
C LEU A 109 20.27 0.57 3.54
N GLY A 110 20.80 0.44 4.77
CA GLY A 110 21.32 1.58 5.53
C GLY A 110 22.59 2.21 4.98
N GLU A 111 23.32 1.51 4.10
CA GLU A 111 24.55 2.01 3.51
C GLU A 111 24.29 2.87 2.26
N VAL A 112 23.16 2.62 1.58
CA VAL A 112 22.83 3.20 0.26
C VAL A 112 21.63 4.11 0.27
N GLU A 113 20.90 4.23 1.39
CA GLU A 113 19.71 5.05 1.45
C GLU A 113 20.00 6.54 1.37
N VAL A 114 19.19 7.26 0.58
CA VAL A 114 19.17 8.72 0.51
C VAL A 114 17.74 9.19 0.77
N ARG A 115 17.55 10.02 1.80
CA ARG A 115 16.23 10.43 2.29
C ARG A 115 15.88 11.81 1.78
N HIS A 116 14.68 11.96 1.21
CA HIS A 116 14.16 13.23 0.67
C HIS A 116 12.82 13.60 1.29
N GLY A 117 12.58 14.90 1.43
CA GLY A 117 11.26 15.47 1.69
C GLY A 117 10.44 15.62 0.40
N TYR A 118 9.28 16.25 0.52
CA TYR A 118 8.48 16.61 -0.64
C TYR A 118 8.85 18.01 -1.16
N GLY A 119 8.78 18.18 -2.49
CA GLY A 119 8.87 19.46 -3.18
C GLY A 119 10.28 19.95 -3.50
N ASP A 120 11.31 19.37 -2.91
CA ASP A 120 12.70 19.76 -3.18
C ASP A 120 13.30 18.85 -4.26
N PRO A 121 13.74 19.40 -5.42
CA PRO A 121 14.39 18.61 -6.46
C PRO A 121 15.78 18.17 -6.03
N PHE A 122 16.19 16.98 -6.47
CA PHE A 122 17.51 16.43 -6.20
C PHE A 122 18.09 15.72 -7.42
N PRO A 123 19.42 15.78 -7.61
CA PRO A 123 20.06 15.10 -8.74
C PRO A 123 20.18 13.60 -8.49
N VAL A 124 19.95 12.81 -9.54
CA VAL A 124 20.13 11.37 -9.58
C VAL A 124 21.03 11.01 -10.75
N ALA A 125 22.03 10.16 -10.51
CA ALA A 125 22.94 9.70 -11.56
C ALA A 125 22.21 8.76 -12.54
N GLY A 126 22.68 8.75 -13.80
CA GLY A 126 22.18 7.89 -14.87
C GLY A 126 21.92 8.64 -16.17
N GLY A 127 21.11 8.03 -17.02
CA GLY A 127 20.74 8.57 -18.33
C GLY A 127 21.68 8.17 -19.47
N ILE A 128 21.14 8.19 -20.71
CA ILE A 128 21.80 7.67 -21.92
C ILE A 128 23.15 8.35 -22.18
N ASP A 129 23.27 9.63 -21.89
CA ASP A 129 24.48 10.44 -22.11
C ASP A 129 25.28 10.73 -20.81
N GLY A 130 24.88 10.10 -19.68
CA GLY A 130 25.49 10.35 -18.37
C GLY A 130 25.16 11.74 -17.80
N GLY A 131 24.11 12.41 -18.30
CA GLY A 131 23.67 13.74 -17.87
C GLY A 131 22.97 13.75 -16.50
N GLY A 132 22.46 12.61 -16.05
CA GLY A 132 21.68 12.48 -14.83
C GLY A 132 20.22 12.93 -15.01
N TYR A 133 19.48 12.80 -13.91
CA TYR A 133 18.09 13.25 -13.82
C TYR A 133 17.95 14.23 -12.65
N GLU A 134 17.01 15.13 -12.75
CA GLU A 134 16.48 15.86 -11.62
C GLU A 134 15.18 15.17 -11.17
N VAL A 135 15.11 14.72 -9.93
CA VAL A 135 13.93 14.03 -9.39
C VAL A 135 13.28 14.87 -8.31
N THR A 136 11.96 14.96 -8.34
CA THR A 136 11.17 15.61 -7.27
C THR A 136 10.08 14.68 -6.78
N LEU A 137 9.95 14.55 -5.45
CA LEU A 137 8.89 13.81 -4.81
C LEU A 137 7.77 14.74 -4.37
N PHE A 138 6.51 14.39 -4.69
CA PHE A 138 5.33 15.11 -4.21
C PHE A 138 4.43 14.15 -3.43
N SER A 139 3.73 14.64 -2.40
CA SER A 139 2.80 13.78 -1.65
C SER A 139 1.74 13.18 -2.55
N ALA A 140 1.62 11.86 -2.52
CA ALA A 140 0.63 11.12 -3.30
C ALA A 140 -0.70 10.89 -2.55
N GLY A 141 -0.78 11.19 -1.23
CA GLY A 141 -2.02 11.06 -0.46
C GLY A 141 -2.46 9.64 -0.13
N HIS A 142 -1.63 8.63 -0.45
CA HIS A 142 -1.96 7.22 -0.26
C HIS A 142 -1.66 6.71 1.16
N ILE A 143 -0.40 6.75 1.56
CA ILE A 143 0.07 6.43 2.92
C ILE A 143 1.13 7.44 3.37
N PRO A 144 1.50 7.52 4.67
CA PRO A 144 2.57 8.41 5.10
C PRO A 144 3.88 8.11 4.39
N GLY A 145 4.40 9.10 3.69
CA GLY A 145 5.63 8.98 2.89
C GLY A 145 5.41 8.60 1.43
N SER A 146 4.20 8.29 0.99
CA SER A 146 3.92 8.02 -0.43
C SER A 146 4.16 9.24 -1.32
N ALA A 147 4.73 9.00 -2.49
CA ALA A 147 5.14 10.06 -3.39
C ALA A 147 4.77 9.79 -4.84
N HIS A 148 4.27 10.82 -5.52
CA HIS A 148 4.46 10.95 -6.95
C HIS A 148 5.94 11.20 -7.22
N VAL A 149 6.50 10.59 -8.25
CA VAL A 149 7.90 10.74 -8.66
C VAL A 149 7.94 11.46 -10.01
N LEU A 150 8.42 12.70 -10.01
CA LEU A 150 8.71 13.44 -11.23
C LEU A 150 10.18 13.25 -11.60
N VAL A 151 10.45 12.78 -12.81
CA VAL A 151 11.79 12.57 -13.38
C VAL A 151 11.95 13.51 -14.56
N ASP A 152 12.96 14.38 -14.51
CA ASP A 152 13.29 15.35 -15.56
C ASP A 152 14.72 15.06 -16.06
N ASP A 153 14.90 14.78 -17.38
CA ASP A 153 16.20 14.60 -18.02
C ASP A 153 16.69 15.86 -18.74
N GLY A 154 15.95 16.97 -18.61
CA GLY A 154 16.20 18.26 -19.26
C GLY A 154 15.46 18.45 -20.57
N ASP A 155 15.01 17.39 -21.23
CA ASP A 155 14.23 17.40 -22.48
C ASP A 155 12.80 16.88 -22.27
N THR A 156 12.61 15.89 -21.39
CA THR A 156 11.34 15.21 -21.12
C THR A 156 11.08 15.12 -19.61
N ARG A 157 9.87 15.43 -19.20
CA ARG A 157 9.37 15.25 -17.83
C ARG A 157 8.41 14.08 -17.75
N LEU A 158 8.79 13.06 -16.99
CA LEU A 158 7.97 11.89 -16.70
C LEU A 158 7.42 11.96 -15.27
N LEU A 159 6.11 11.93 -15.12
CA LEU A 159 5.45 11.77 -13.83
C LEU A 159 5.01 10.33 -13.64
N TYR A 160 5.55 9.64 -12.64
CA TYR A 160 5.00 8.38 -12.12
C TYR A 160 4.15 8.67 -10.90
N THR A 161 2.87 8.30 -10.95
CA THR A 161 1.96 8.61 -9.83
C THR A 161 2.27 7.81 -8.57
N GLY A 162 2.88 6.61 -8.70
CA GLY A 162 2.75 5.60 -7.66
C GLY A 162 1.28 5.38 -7.35
N ASP A 163 0.96 4.82 -6.21
CA ASP A 163 -0.41 4.74 -5.71
C ASP A 163 -0.81 6.05 -5.06
N PHE A 164 -2.00 6.55 -5.35
CA PHE A 164 -2.41 7.86 -4.87
C PHE A 164 -3.90 7.96 -4.50
N HIS A 165 -4.21 8.97 -3.70
CA HIS A 165 -5.58 9.32 -3.39
C HIS A 165 -5.79 10.84 -3.46
N THR A 166 -6.92 11.27 -4.00
CA THR A 166 -7.28 12.68 -4.14
C THR A 166 -8.04 13.22 -2.93
N ASP A 167 -8.75 12.34 -2.23
CA ASP A 167 -9.55 12.73 -1.07
C ASP A 167 -8.77 12.60 0.24
N ASP A 168 -9.16 13.43 1.21
CA ASP A 168 -8.58 13.41 2.53
C ASP A 168 -8.96 12.14 3.31
N GLN A 169 -7.94 11.42 3.76
CA GLN A 169 -8.05 10.42 4.80
C GLN A 169 -7.81 11.07 6.18
N ARG A 170 -8.06 10.37 7.27
CA ARG A 170 -7.65 10.87 8.60
C ARG A 170 -6.14 10.81 8.79
N LEU A 171 -5.49 9.80 8.22
CA LEU A 171 -4.06 9.57 8.37
C LEU A 171 -3.21 10.51 7.49
N VAL A 172 -3.60 10.70 6.24
CA VAL A 172 -2.91 11.55 5.25
C VAL A 172 -3.90 12.42 4.48
N ALA A 173 -3.47 13.60 4.08
CA ALA A 173 -4.25 14.46 3.20
C ALA A 173 -4.20 13.91 1.76
N GLY A 174 -5.27 14.07 1.02
CA GLY A 174 -5.31 13.76 -0.41
C GLY A 174 -4.32 14.59 -1.21
N THR A 175 -3.85 14.05 -2.34
CA THR A 175 -2.90 14.79 -3.18
C THR A 175 -3.54 15.94 -3.93
N THR A 176 -2.90 17.10 -3.89
CA THR A 176 -3.21 18.26 -4.74
C THR A 176 -2.12 18.54 -5.73
N ALA A 177 -1.01 17.77 -5.71
CA ALA A 177 0.13 17.99 -6.58
C ALA A 177 -0.20 17.66 -8.04
N ARG A 178 0.09 18.59 -8.93
CA ARG A 178 -0.06 18.47 -10.38
C ARG A 178 1.15 19.12 -11.06
N PRO A 179 2.38 18.55 -10.89
CA PRO A 179 3.56 19.10 -11.56
C PRO A 179 3.41 18.96 -13.08
N ASP A 180 3.97 19.90 -13.82
CA ASP A 180 3.99 19.81 -15.29
C ASP A 180 4.76 18.57 -15.73
N ALA A 181 4.20 17.80 -16.66
CA ALA A 181 4.80 16.59 -17.21
C ALA A 181 4.41 16.40 -18.70
N ASP A 182 5.35 15.88 -19.50
CA ASP A 182 5.14 15.51 -20.89
C ASP A 182 4.52 14.12 -21.03
N ALA A 183 4.81 13.24 -20.04
CA ALA A 183 4.22 11.92 -19.94
C ALA A 183 3.85 11.59 -18.48
N VAL A 184 2.76 10.82 -18.30
CA VAL A 184 2.27 10.38 -16.99
C VAL A 184 2.09 8.87 -17.01
N ILE A 185 2.73 8.16 -16.08
CA ILE A 185 2.42 6.76 -15.77
C ILE A 185 1.48 6.78 -14.57
N CYS A 186 0.22 6.39 -14.78
CA CYS A 186 -0.86 6.52 -13.81
C CYS A 186 -1.37 5.15 -13.35
N GLU A 187 -1.50 4.97 -12.02
CA GLU A 187 -2.20 3.81 -11.46
C GLU A 187 -3.66 3.75 -11.92
N SER A 188 -4.26 2.57 -11.83
CA SER A 188 -5.66 2.34 -12.20
C SER A 188 -6.35 1.27 -11.35
N THR A 189 -5.92 1.13 -10.08
CA THR A 189 -6.39 0.09 -9.16
C THR A 189 -7.91 0.08 -9.02
N TYR A 190 -8.53 1.24 -8.95
CA TYR A 190 -9.99 1.41 -8.83
C TYR A 190 -10.62 2.17 -10.00
N ALA A 191 -10.08 2.00 -11.21
CA ALA A 191 -10.59 2.67 -12.42
C ALA A 191 -12.02 2.30 -12.82
N ASP A 192 -12.60 1.25 -12.26
CA ASP A 192 -13.99 0.80 -12.49
C ASP A 192 -14.88 0.89 -11.23
N VAL A 193 -14.42 1.59 -10.19
CA VAL A 193 -15.11 1.73 -8.91
C VAL A 193 -15.43 3.20 -8.65
N THR A 194 -16.55 3.46 -7.97
CA THR A 194 -16.89 4.74 -7.34
C THR A 194 -16.94 4.52 -5.85
N HIS A 195 -16.17 5.28 -5.08
CA HIS A 195 -16.16 5.21 -3.62
C HIS A 195 -17.41 5.88 -3.03
N GLU A 196 -17.87 5.36 -1.92
CA GLU A 196 -18.89 6.02 -1.10
C GLU A 196 -18.27 7.23 -0.37
N ASP A 197 -19.12 8.19 0.01
CA ASP A 197 -18.69 9.31 0.83
C ASP A 197 -17.99 8.84 2.11
N ARG A 198 -16.76 9.28 2.31
CA ARG A 198 -15.89 8.83 3.40
C ARG A 198 -16.49 9.03 4.78
N ALA A 199 -17.16 10.16 5.01
CA ALA A 199 -17.78 10.46 6.30
C ALA A 199 -18.98 9.54 6.56
N ALA A 200 -19.74 9.19 5.51
CA ALA A 200 -20.83 8.23 5.61
C ALA A 200 -20.30 6.80 5.93
N VAL A 201 -19.22 6.36 5.29
CA VAL A 201 -18.58 5.07 5.56
C VAL A 201 -18.06 4.99 7.00
N GLU A 202 -17.40 6.04 7.49
CA GLU A 202 -16.89 6.12 8.87
C GLU A 202 -18.04 6.05 9.88
N SER A 203 -19.10 6.83 9.67
CA SER A 203 -20.28 6.85 10.55
C SER A 203 -20.97 5.49 10.59
N ALA A 204 -21.20 4.87 9.43
CA ALA A 204 -21.83 3.56 9.34
C ALA A 204 -21.01 2.47 10.02
N TRP A 205 -19.66 2.53 9.87
CA TRP A 205 -18.76 1.61 10.56
C TRP A 205 -18.82 1.80 12.08
N ALA A 206 -18.72 3.04 12.56
CA ALA A 206 -18.73 3.36 13.99
C ALA A 206 -20.04 2.92 14.66
N GLU A 207 -21.20 3.26 14.09
CA GLU A 207 -22.52 2.84 14.57
C GLU A 207 -22.64 1.31 14.66
N ARG A 208 -22.08 0.60 13.67
CA ARG A 208 -22.13 -0.86 13.64
C ARG A 208 -21.24 -1.47 14.73
N VAL A 209 -20.06 -0.88 14.96
CA VAL A 209 -19.15 -1.27 16.05
C VAL A 209 -19.80 -1.02 17.39
N GLU A 210 -20.28 0.20 17.66
CA GLU A 210 -20.93 0.55 18.92
C GLU A 210 -22.10 -0.38 19.26
N ARG A 211 -23.00 -0.62 18.30
CA ARG A 211 -24.12 -1.54 18.47
C ARG A 211 -23.65 -2.94 18.83
N THR A 212 -22.61 -3.43 18.16
CA THR A 212 -22.06 -4.77 18.44
C THR A 212 -21.49 -4.86 19.85
N LEU A 213 -20.73 -3.85 20.28
CA LEU A 213 -20.17 -3.78 21.63
C LEU A 213 -21.28 -3.67 22.70
N TRP A 214 -22.32 -2.87 22.43
CA TRP A 214 -23.48 -2.74 23.33
C TRP A 214 -24.25 -4.06 23.48
N GLU A 215 -24.37 -4.83 22.40
CA GLU A 215 -24.97 -6.19 22.42
C GLU A 215 -24.08 -7.23 23.13
N GLY A 216 -22.90 -6.84 23.63
CA GLY A 216 -21.94 -7.72 24.30
C GLY A 216 -21.08 -8.54 23.34
N GLY A 217 -21.09 -8.22 22.05
CA GLY A 217 -20.28 -8.87 21.03
C GLY A 217 -18.87 -8.31 20.93
N THR A 218 -17.99 -9.05 20.27
CA THR A 218 -16.63 -8.62 19.90
C THR A 218 -16.60 -8.27 18.41
N VAL A 219 -15.94 -7.16 18.09
CA VAL A 219 -15.66 -6.73 16.72
C VAL A 219 -14.20 -7.02 16.39
N VAL A 220 -13.95 -7.74 15.30
CA VAL A 220 -12.62 -7.90 14.72
C VAL A 220 -12.60 -7.10 13.40
N ALA A 221 -11.71 -6.13 13.32
CA ALA A 221 -11.42 -5.31 12.14
C ALA A 221 -10.04 -5.70 11.58
N PRO A 222 -10.00 -6.68 10.65
CA PRO A 222 -8.78 -7.00 9.93
C PRO A 222 -8.31 -5.80 9.12
N ALA A 223 -7.03 -5.45 9.24
CA ALA A 223 -6.47 -4.29 8.59
C ALA A 223 -5.06 -4.59 8.05
N PHE A 224 -4.70 -3.95 6.93
CA PHE A 224 -3.32 -3.93 6.49
C PHE A 224 -2.44 -3.24 7.52
N ALA A 225 -1.21 -3.73 7.67
CA ALA A 225 -0.29 -3.24 8.68
C ALA A 225 0.11 -1.77 8.46
N ILE A 226 0.22 -1.37 7.20
CA ILE A 226 0.64 -0.05 6.75
C ILE A 226 -0.58 0.71 6.22
N GLY A 227 -0.79 1.91 6.72
CA GLY A 227 -1.89 2.80 6.34
C GLY A 227 -3.21 2.42 7.04
N ARG A 228 -3.80 1.27 6.72
CA ARG A 228 -5.13 0.88 7.17
C ARG A 228 -5.25 0.70 8.69
N THR A 229 -4.29 0.06 9.34
CA THR A 229 -4.31 -0.07 10.81
C THR A 229 -4.33 1.31 11.46
N GLN A 230 -3.50 2.24 11.01
CA GLN A 230 -3.38 3.58 11.56
C GLN A 230 -4.64 4.42 11.30
N GLU A 231 -5.19 4.32 10.11
CA GLU A 231 -6.47 4.95 9.75
C GLU A 231 -7.60 4.46 10.67
N MET A 232 -7.70 3.15 10.90
CA MET A 232 -8.73 2.60 11.79
C MET A 232 -8.57 3.03 13.25
N LEU A 233 -7.33 3.29 13.72
CA LEU A 233 -7.11 3.87 15.04
C LEU A 233 -7.65 5.31 15.12
N LEU A 234 -7.41 6.11 14.08
CA LEU A 234 -7.92 7.48 14.00
C LEU A 234 -9.45 7.53 13.89
N VAL A 235 -10.04 6.66 13.06
CA VAL A 235 -11.50 6.55 12.95
C VAL A 235 -12.12 6.11 14.27
N ALA A 236 -11.52 5.14 14.97
CA ALA A 236 -12.00 4.70 16.27
C ALA A 236 -11.93 5.83 17.30
N ALA A 237 -10.81 6.55 17.39
CA ALA A 237 -10.64 7.64 18.32
C ALA A 237 -11.63 8.80 18.08
N ALA A 238 -11.88 9.14 16.80
CA ALA A 238 -12.83 10.17 16.42
C ALA A 238 -14.30 9.82 16.79
N ASN A 239 -14.58 8.55 17.11
CA ASN A 239 -15.89 8.05 17.53
C ASN A 239 -15.89 7.52 18.97
N ASP A 240 -14.97 8.00 19.82
CA ASP A 240 -14.84 7.62 21.24
C ASP A 240 -14.68 6.09 21.48
N LEU A 241 -14.22 5.36 20.48
CA LEU A 241 -13.97 3.93 20.57
C LEU A 241 -12.52 3.67 21.00
N THR A 242 -12.32 2.73 21.92
CA THR A 242 -11.01 2.31 22.41
C THR A 242 -10.65 0.93 21.83
N PRO A 243 -9.90 0.86 20.72
CA PRO A 243 -9.54 -0.43 20.13
C PRO A 243 -8.40 -1.13 20.85
N TYR A 244 -8.42 -2.46 20.85
CA TYR A 244 -7.20 -3.25 20.95
C TYR A 244 -6.51 -3.27 19.59
N VAL A 245 -5.18 -3.11 19.56
CA VAL A 245 -4.37 -3.21 18.34
C VAL A 245 -3.34 -4.33 18.47
N ASP A 246 -3.21 -5.15 17.40
CA ASP A 246 -2.35 -6.35 17.41
C ASP A 246 -1.69 -6.60 16.05
N GLY A 247 -0.50 -7.18 16.09
CA GLY A 247 0.25 -7.58 14.89
C GLY A 247 1.26 -6.51 14.43
N MET A 248 1.69 -6.64 13.17
CA MET A 248 2.70 -5.78 12.56
C MET A 248 2.29 -4.30 12.59
N GLY A 249 0.99 -4.00 12.48
CA GLY A 249 0.47 -2.64 12.54
C GLY A 249 0.91 -1.86 13.79
N VAL A 250 1.18 -2.54 14.92
CA VAL A 250 1.70 -1.90 16.13
C VAL A 250 3.09 -1.30 15.88
N GLY A 251 4.01 -2.09 15.31
CA GLY A 251 5.37 -1.61 14.99
C GLY A 251 5.36 -0.50 13.94
N VAL A 252 4.52 -0.64 12.90
CA VAL A 252 4.33 0.40 11.88
C VAL A 252 3.81 1.69 12.50
N THR A 253 2.85 1.63 13.41
CA THR A 253 2.30 2.80 14.11
C THR A 253 3.40 3.55 14.88
N GLU A 254 4.24 2.83 15.63
CA GLU A 254 5.37 3.43 16.35
C GLU A 254 6.44 4.02 15.41
N THR A 255 6.62 3.42 14.23
CA THR A 255 7.50 3.96 13.18
C THR A 255 6.95 5.28 12.66
N LEU A 256 5.68 5.34 12.27
CA LEU A 256 5.07 6.53 11.67
C LEU A 256 4.98 7.72 12.65
N ARG A 257 4.83 7.46 13.95
CA ARG A 257 4.89 8.52 15.00
C ARG A 257 6.18 9.34 14.98
N ARG A 258 7.28 8.79 14.46
CA ARG A 258 8.57 9.49 14.33
C ARG A 258 8.61 10.50 13.18
N TYR A 259 7.60 10.50 12.32
CA TYR A 259 7.54 11.31 11.10
C TYR A 259 6.27 12.17 11.03
N PRO A 260 6.09 13.12 11.99
CA PRO A 260 4.87 13.91 12.10
C PRO A 260 4.55 14.76 10.84
N SER A 261 5.57 15.19 10.10
CA SER A 261 5.40 15.99 8.87
C SER A 261 4.80 15.21 7.69
N PHE A 262 4.70 13.88 7.78
CA PHE A 262 4.07 13.01 6.78
C PHE A 262 2.66 12.57 7.17
N LEU A 263 2.14 13.08 8.29
CA LEU A 263 0.78 12.83 8.78
C LEU A 263 -0.07 14.07 8.54
N ARG A 264 -1.36 13.87 8.30
CA ARG A 264 -2.31 14.97 8.17
C ARG A 264 -2.47 15.75 9.48
N ASP A 265 -2.58 15.03 10.59
CA ASP A 265 -2.68 15.59 11.95
C ASP A 265 -1.91 14.68 12.93
N ALA A 266 -0.69 15.10 13.26
CA ALA A 266 0.20 14.33 14.13
C ALA A 266 -0.27 14.30 15.58
N ASP A 267 -0.96 15.34 16.06
CA ASP A 267 -1.49 15.41 17.42
C ASP A 267 -2.68 14.46 17.55
N ALA A 268 -3.65 14.51 16.62
CA ALA A 268 -4.76 13.57 16.58
C ALA A 268 -4.27 12.11 16.46
N PHE A 269 -3.22 11.87 15.65
CA PHE A 269 -2.61 10.55 15.56
C PHE A 269 -1.98 10.10 16.89
N GLY A 270 -1.25 11.00 17.56
CA GLY A 270 -0.68 10.75 18.89
C GLY A 270 -1.74 10.40 19.93
N GLU A 271 -2.87 11.12 19.94
CA GLU A 271 -4.02 10.85 20.81
C GLU A 271 -4.67 9.49 20.51
N ALA A 272 -4.94 9.19 19.25
CA ALA A 272 -5.52 7.91 18.82
C ALA A 272 -4.66 6.71 19.25
N VAL A 273 -3.34 6.82 19.06
CA VAL A 273 -2.38 5.79 19.51
C VAL A 273 -2.35 5.69 21.04
N GLY A 274 -2.44 6.81 21.74
CA GLY A 274 -2.49 6.83 23.22
C GLY A 274 -3.74 6.19 23.81
N GLN A 275 -4.88 6.24 23.09
CA GLN A 275 -6.14 5.60 23.48
C GLN A 275 -6.14 4.09 23.18
N ALA A 276 -5.43 3.65 22.14
CA ALA A 276 -5.40 2.25 21.74
C ALA A 276 -4.70 1.36 22.77
N ARG A 277 -5.17 0.13 22.92
CA ARG A 277 -4.61 -0.88 23.83
C ARG A 277 -3.80 -1.90 23.05
N VAL A 278 -2.49 -1.87 23.14
CA VAL A 278 -1.63 -2.85 22.48
C VAL A 278 -1.81 -4.23 23.11
N VAL A 279 -2.11 -5.23 22.25
CA VAL A 279 -2.14 -6.62 22.69
C VAL A 279 -0.72 -7.16 22.74
N THR A 280 -0.21 -7.33 23.95
CA THR A 280 1.09 -7.93 24.20
C THR A 280 0.94 -9.36 24.65
N GLY A 281 1.83 -10.24 24.20
CA GLY A 281 1.87 -11.63 24.64
C GLY A 281 1.36 -12.62 23.59
N ARG A 282 1.20 -13.87 24.07
CA ARG A 282 0.87 -15.03 23.23
C ARG A 282 -0.65 -15.20 23.08
N ASP A 283 -1.07 -16.19 22.32
CA ASP A 283 -2.45 -16.51 21.96
C ASP A 283 -3.45 -16.53 23.13
N GLY A 284 -3.02 -16.87 24.33
CA GLY A 284 -3.89 -16.82 25.52
C GLY A 284 -4.40 -15.41 25.89
N ARG A 285 -3.66 -14.33 25.56
CA ARG A 285 -4.15 -12.95 25.71
C ARG A 285 -5.14 -12.61 24.61
N ARG A 286 -4.84 -12.99 23.36
CA ARG A 286 -5.74 -12.79 22.20
C ARG A 286 -7.10 -13.45 22.44
N LYS A 287 -7.11 -14.70 22.90
CA LYS A 287 -8.33 -15.43 23.23
C LYS A 287 -9.16 -14.76 24.33
N ARG A 288 -8.51 -14.19 25.35
CA ARG A 288 -9.22 -13.42 26.39
C ARG A 288 -9.84 -12.16 25.81
N VAL A 289 -9.10 -11.39 25.00
CA VAL A 289 -9.63 -10.19 24.34
C VAL A 289 -10.80 -10.56 23.41
N ALA A 290 -10.71 -11.68 22.68
CA ALA A 290 -11.79 -12.16 21.83
C ALA A 290 -13.07 -12.54 22.61
N ALA A 291 -12.95 -12.88 23.88
CA ALA A 291 -14.08 -13.23 24.77
C ALA A 291 -14.65 -12.03 25.56
N GLU A 292 -13.99 -10.87 25.47
CA GLU A 292 -14.48 -9.60 26.03
C GLU A 292 -15.33 -8.89 24.97
N SER A 293 -16.25 -8.01 25.38
CA SER A 293 -16.90 -7.09 24.43
C SER A 293 -15.89 -6.03 24.00
N ALA A 294 -15.20 -6.26 22.88
CA ALA A 294 -14.04 -5.47 22.47
C ALA A 294 -14.01 -5.18 20.97
N LEU A 295 -13.46 -4.02 20.60
CA LEU A 295 -13.01 -3.72 19.23
C LEU A 295 -11.54 -4.14 19.10
N VAL A 296 -11.21 -4.95 18.11
CA VAL A 296 -9.85 -5.42 17.83
C VAL A 296 -9.47 -5.03 16.39
N VAL A 297 -8.48 -4.17 16.24
CA VAL A 297 -7.83 -3.87 14.95
C VAL A 297 -6.59 -4.74 14.83
N THR A 298 -6.51 -5.58 13.82
CA THR A 298 -5.43 -6.60 13.74
C THR A 298 -5.04 -6.96 12.32
N THR A 299 -3.81 -7.41 12.12
CA THR A 299 -3.32 -7.92 10.84
C THR A 299 -3.57 -9.44 10.71
N SER A 300 -3.73 -10.00 9.53
CA SER A 300 -3.65 -9.39 8.22
C SER A 300 -5.03 -8.98 7.68
N GLY A 301 -5.07 -7.96 6.84
CA GLY A 301 -6.30 -7.41 6.26
C GLY A 301 -7.07 -8.38 5.37
N MET A 302 -6.39 -9.31 4.69
CA MET A 302 -7.00 -10.34 3.84
C MET A 302 -7.22 -11.69 4.56
N LEU A 303 -7.05 -11.71 5.88
CA LEU A 303 -7.18 -12.90 6.73
C LEU A 303 -6.15 -14.02 6.43
N ALA A 304 -5.17 -13.78 5.60
CA ALA A 304 -4.11 -14.74 5.25
C ALA A 304 -2.94 -14.60 6.24
N GLY A 305 -2.99 -15.32 7.35
CA GLY A 305 -1.93 -15.28 8.38
C GLY A 305 -2.11 -14.16 9.43
N GLY A 306 -1.10 -13.97 10.27
CA GLY A 306 -1.10 -12.96 11.32
C GLY A 306 -2.00 -13.26 12.52
N PRO A 307 -2.06 -12.33 13.50
CA PRO A 307 -2.85 -12.53 14.74
C PRO A 307 -4.35 -12.72 14.50
N VAL A 308 -4.90 -12.21 13.40
CA VAL A 308 -6.32 -12.40 13.05
C VAL A 308 -6.73 -13.87 13.06
N GLN A 309 -5.81 -14.78 12.71
CA GLN A 309 -6.01 -16.24 12.75
C GLN A 309 -6.28 -16.78 14.16
N THR A 310 -5.91 -16.06 15.22
CA THR A 310 -6.24 -16.42 16.60
C THR A 310 -7.61 -15.89 17.01
N TYR A 311 -8.02 -14.72 16.52
CA TYR A 311 -9.31 -14.11 16.88
C TYR A 311 -10.49 -14.75 16.17
N LEU A 312 -10.39 -15.05 14.88
CA LEU A 312 -11.50 -15.57 14.07
C LEU A 312 -12.09 -16.87 14.61
N PRO A 313 -11.30 -17.91 15.01
CA PRO A 313 -11.85 -19.14 15.61
C PRO A 313 -12.70 -18.89 16.86
N GLU A 314 -12.30 -17.91 17.69
CA GLU A 314 -12.96 -17.59 18.96
C GLU A 314 -14.29 -16.87 18.75
N ILE A 315 -14.38 -15.96 17.75
CA ILE A 315 -15.58 -15.14 17.54
C ILE A 315 -16.58 -15.75 16.54
N ARG A 316 -16.16 -16.65 15.65
CA ARG A 316 -16.93 -17.09 14.47
C ARG A 316 -18.29 -17.72 14.77
N THR A 317 -18.48 -18.30 15.94
CA THR A 317 -19.68 -19.09 16.27
C THR A 317 -20.82 -18.28 16.87
N SER A 318 -20.59 -17.04 17.28
CA SER A 318 -21.63 -16.19 17.88
C SER A 318 -22.15 -15.15 16.88
N PRO A 319 -23.46 -15.10 16.63
CA PRO A 319 -24.07 -14.09 15.77
C PRO A 319 -24.09 -12.66 16.37
N THR A 320 -23.71 -12.52 17.65
CA THR A 320 -23.50 -11.19 18.26
C THR A 320 -22.16 -10.58 17.89
N ASN A 321 -21.17 -11.40 17.47
CA ASN A 321 -19.89 -10.91 17.05
C ASN A 321 -19.92 -10.37 15.61
N LEU A 322 -18.89 -9.60 15.26
CA LEU A 322 -18.78 -8.93 13.97
C LEU A 322 -17.35 -9.01 13.43
N VAL A 323 -17.20 -9.29 12.15
CA VAL A 323 -15.99 -9.06 11.38
C VAL A 323 -16.25 -7.88 10.44
N THR A 324 -15.42 -6.83 10.51
CA THR A 324 -15.50 -5.68 9.59
C THR A 324 -14.33 -5.69 8.62
N LEU A 325 -14.57 -6.08 7.36
CA LEU A 325 -13.56 -5.98 6.31
C LEU A 325 -13.40 -4.50 5.92
N THR A 326 -12.19 -3.97 6.02
CA THR A 326 -11.91 -2.53 5.88
C THR A 326 -11.24 -2.16 4.57
N GLY A 327 -11.35 -3.02 3.55
CA GLY A 327 -10.78 -2.81 2.23
C GLY A 327 -11.05 -3.99 1.31
N TYR A 328 -10.60 -3.85 0.08
CA TYR A 328 -10.75 -4.87 -0.97
C TYR A 328 -10.18 -6.21 -0.53
N GLN A 329 -10.87 -7.27 -0.89
CA GLN A 329 -10.45 -8.65 -0.64
C GLN A 329 -10.10 -9.30 -1.98
N VAL A 330 -8.84 -9.65 -2.16
CA VAL A 330 -8.33 -10.27 -3.39
C VAL A 330 -8.94 -11.65 -3.58
N GLU A 331 -9.26 -12.01 -4.81
CA GLU A 331 -9.78 -13.32 -5.19
C GLU A 331 -8.84 -14.44 -4.70
N GLY A 332 -9.41 -15.53 -4.18
CA GLY A 332 -8.65 -16.65 -3.61
C GLY A 332 -8.12 -16.42 -2.19
N THR A 333 -8.32 -15.25 -1.59
CA THR A 333 -7.93 -15.00 -0.19
C THR A 333 -9.02 -15.45 0.80
N PRO A 334 -8.66 -15.82 2.05
CA PRO A 334 -9.63 -16.16 3.08
C PRO A 334 -10.64 -15.05 3.37
N GLY A 335 -10.25 -13.78 3.23
CA GLY A 335 -11.14 -12.64 3.39
C GLY A 335 -12.22 -12.61 2.32
N ARG A 336 -11.88 -12.90 1.07
CA ARG A 336 -12.83 -13.01 -0.05
C ARG A 336 -13.81 -14.19 0.15
N GLU A 337 -13.31 -15.35 0.56
CA GLU A 337 -14.14 -16.51 0.88
C GLU A 337 -15.12 -16.20 2.03
N LEU A 338 -14.65 -15.49 3.05
CA LEU A 338 -15.53 -15.05 4.16
C LEU A 338 -16.63 -14.10 3.65
N GLN A 339 -16.26 -13.13 2.83
CA GLN A 339 -17.19 -12.13 2.28
C GLN A 339 -18.27 -12.77 1.40
N GLU A 340 -17.89 -13.68 0.51
CA GLU A 340 -18.82 -14.26 -0.47
C GLU A 340 -19.61 -15.46 0.06
N ARG A 341 -18.97 -16.29 0.89
CA ARG A 341 -19.52 -17.60 1.28
C ARG A 341 -19.79 -17.74 2.76
N GLY A 342 -19.40 -16.76 3.58
CA GLY A 342 -19.54 -16.87 5.02
C GLY A 342 -18.76 -18.03 5.64
N GLN A 343 -17.61 -18.37 5.07
CA GLN A 343 -16.80 -19.52 5.45
C GLN A 343 -15.33 -19.12 5.63
N LEU A 344 -14.62 -19.86 6.47
CA LEU A 344 -13.17 -19.73 6.67
C LEU A 344 -12.52 -21.10 6.66
N GLU A 345 -11.36 -21.19 6.02
CA GLU A 345 -10.50 -22.36 6.21
C GLU A 345 -9.70 -22.22 7.50
N LEU A 346 -9.88 -23.16 8.41
CA LEU A 346 -9.19 -23.22 9.70
C LEU A 346 -8.56 -24.59 9.86
N ASN A 347 -7.23 -24.65 9.95
CA ASN A 347 -6.46 -25.88 10.08
C ASN A 347 -6.80 -26.93 8.98
N GLY A 348 -6.87 -26.49 7.71
CA GLY A 348 -7.19 -27.36 6.58
C GLY A 348 -8.66 -27.80 6.49
N GLN A 349 -9.57 -27.20 7.26
CA GLN A 349 -10.99 -27.51 7.23
C GLN A 349 -11.83 -26.25 7.03
N VAL A 350 -12.72 -26.29 6.06
CA VAL A 350 -13.72 -25.24 5.85
C VAL A 350 -14.73 -25.24 6.98
N ARG A 351 -14.91 -24.10 7.62
CA ARG A 351 -15.80 -23.87 8.75
C ARG A 351 -16.77 -22.71 8.47
N PRO A 352 -18.06 -22.88 8.77
CA PRO A 352 -19.01 -21.78 8.65
C PRO A 352 -18.74 -20.71 9.73
N VAL A 353 -19.05 -19.47 9.38
CA VAL A 353 -18.98 -18.31 10.27
C VAL A 353 -20.39 -17.83 10.54
N SER A 354 -20.82 -17.89 11.81
CA SER A 354 -22.11 -17.36 12.28
C SER A 354 -22.01 -15.90 12.73
N ALA A 355 -20.79 -15.40 13.00
CA ALA A 355 -20.56 -13.99 13.26
C ALA A 355 -21.01 -13.16 12.05
N ARG A 356 -21.53 -11.97 12.32
CA ARG A 356 -21.88 -11.02 11.25
C ARG A 356 -20.62 -10.60 10.49
N VAL A 357 -20.72 -10.41 9.18
CA VAL A 357 -19.67 -9.90 8.33
C VAL A 357 -20.17 -8.65 7.64
N ALA A 358 -19.39 -7.59 7.66
CA ALA A 358 -19.69 -6.34 6.96
C ALA A 358 -18.42 -5.79 6.30
N SER A 359 -18.57 -5.22 5.12
CA SER A 359 -17.48 -4.61 4.38
C SER A 359 -17.69 -3.09 4.34
N TYR A 360 -16.59 -2.36 4.48
CA TYR A 360 -16.57 -0.89 4.44
C TYR A 360 -15.42 -0.44 3.56
N ASP A 361 -15.71 0.50 2.68
CA ASP A 361 -14.71 1.03 1.76
C ASP A 361 -13.89 2.14 2.41
N PHE A 362 -12.78 1.73 3.01
CA PHE A 362 -11.77 2.63 3.52
C PHE A 362 -10.58 2.74 2.55
N SER A 363 -10.78 2.64 1.25
CA SER A 363 -9.71 2.71 0.26
C SER A 363 -8.79 3.93 0.45
N ALA A 364 -7.54 3.76 0.11
CA ALA A 364 -6.52 4.80 0.07
C ALA A 364 -6.03 5.07 -1.36
N HIS A 365 -6.73 4.54 -2.37
CA HIS A 365 -6.51 4.82 -3.78
C HIS A 365 -7.62 5.71 -4.31
N ALA A 366 -7.32 6.48 -5.34
CA ALA A 366 -8.32 7.23 -6.07
C ALA A 366 -9.29 6.27 -6.78
N ASP A 367 -10.57 6.59 -6.75
CA ASP A 367 -11.58 5.95 -7.57
C ASP A 367 -11.60 6.50 -9.00
N ARG A 368 -12.56 6.07 -9.80
CA ARG A 368 -12.70 6.51 -11.19
C ARG A 368 -12.74 8.03 -11.31
N GLU A 369 -13.53 8.72 -10.50
CA GLU A 369 -13.68 10.18 -10.54
C GLU A 369 -12.37 10.87 -10.10
N GLY A 370 -11.72 10.36 -9.07
CA GLY A 370 -10.43 10.86 -8.60
C GLY A 370 -9.32 10.69 -9.63
N LEU A 371 -9.26 9.53 -10.33
CA LEU A 371 -8.31 9.26 -11.41
C LEU A 371 -8.53 10.22 -12.59
N GLU A 372 -9.76 10.40 -13.05
CA GLU A 372 -10.11 11.29 -14.14
C GLU A 372 -9.82 12.76 -13.78
N SER A 373 -10.21 13.19 -12.58
CA SER A 373 -9.92 14.54 -12.08
C SER A 373 -8.41 14.82 -11.95
N PHE A 374 -7.63 13.80 -11.61
CA PHE A 374 -6.17 13.92 -11.59
C PHE A 374 -5.63 14.12 -13.01
N LEU A 375 -6.09 13.30 -13.96
CA LEU A 375 -5.63 13.30 -15.35
C LEU A 375 -6.15 14.51 -16.16
N ASP A 376 -7.15 15.24 -15.69
CA ASP A 376 -7.60 16.49 -16.34
C ASP A 376 -6.47 17.53 -16.49
N ALA A 377 -5.49 17.51 -15.60
CA ALA A 377 -4.30 18.39 -15.69
C ALA A 377 -3.32 17.94 -16.78
N TYR A 378 -3.47 16.77 -17.35
CA TYR A 378 -2.51 16.10 -18.25
C TYR A 378 -3.12 15.75 -19.61
N ARG A 379 -4.14 16.48 -20.05
CA ARG A 379 -4.84 16.19 -21.33
C ARG A 379 -3.95 16.30 -22.57
N ASP A 380 -2.91 17.11 -22.49
CA ASP A 380 -1.94 17.31 -23.57
C ASP A 380 -0.69 16.40 -23.41
N ALA A 381 -0.58 15.67 -22.29
CA ALA A 381 0.50 14.74 -22.02
C ALA A 381 0.16 13.32 -22.53
N ARG A 382 1.18 12.50 -22.73
CA ARG A 382 1.00 11.07 -22.99
C ARG A 382 0.71 10.33 -21.71
N VAL A 383 -0.40 9.59 -21.63
CA VAL A 383 -0.81 8.83 -20.44
C VAL A 383 -0.56 7.33 -20.64
N LEU A 384 0.23 6.72 -19.77
CA LEU A 384 0.50 5.29 -19.71
C LEU A 384 -0.21 4.72 -18.47
N VAL A 385 -1.29 3.97 -18.69
CA VAL A 385 -2.10 3.41 -17.60
C VAL A 385 -1.43 2.15 -17.07
N ASN A 386 -1.20 2.11 -15.76
CA ASN A 386 -0.44 1.09 -15.05
C ASN A 386 -1.17 0.64 -13.78
N HIS A 387 -0.66 -0.35 -13.07
CA HIS A 387 -1.06 -0.80 -11.74
C HIS A 387 -2.58 -0.95 -11.58
N GLY A 388 -3.14 -1.97 -12.25
CA GLY A 388 -4.56 -2.28 -12.21
C GLY A 388 -4.95 -3.41 -13.14
N ASP A 389 -6.05 -4.08 -12.84
CA ASP A 389 -6.59 -5.16 -13.66
C ASP A 389 -7.38 -4.65 -14.88
N ARG A 390 -7.71 -3.34 -14.92
CA ARG A 390 -8.53 -2.69 -15.93
C ARG A 390 -7.78 -1.65 -16.78
N CYS A 391 -6.44 -1.70 -16.78
CA CYS A 391 -5.61 -0.70 -17.49
C CYS A 391 -6.05 -0.46 -18.93
N GLU A 392 -6.30 -1.53 -19.72
CA GLU A 392 -6.71 -1.40 -21.14
C GLU A 392 -8.08 -0.72 -21.30
N ALA A 393 -9.04 -1.10 -20.44
CA ALA A 393 -10.37 -0.51 -20.48
C ALA A 393 -10.31 0.98 -20.12
N PHE A 394 -9.59 1.32 -19.06
CA PHE A 394 -9.42 2.70 -18.64
C PHE A 394 -8.68 3.55 -19.68
N ALA A 395 -7.59 3.03 -20.26
CA ALA A 395 -6.90 3.69 -21.36
C ALA A 395 -7.80 3.88 -22.61
N ALA A 396 -8.70 2.92 -22.90
CA ALA A 396 -9.66 3.05 -23.98
C ALA A 396 -10.69 4.16 -23.72
N ASP A 397 -11.18 4.28 -22.48
CA ASP A 397 -12.09 5.34 -22.08
C ASP A 397 -11.41 6.71 -22.18
N LEU A 398 -10.17 6.86 -21.67
CA LEU A 398 -9.40 8.10 -21.81
C LEU A 398 -9.16 8.51 -23.26
N ARG A 399 -8.90 7.55 -24.16
CA ARG A 399 -8.80 7.84 -25.61
C ARG A 399 -10.12 8.31 -26.20
N ALA A 400 -11.24 7.76 -25.74
CA ALA A 400 -12.56 8.20 -26.20
C ALA A 400 -12.85 9.66 -25.80
N ASP A 401 -12.23 10.12 -24.69
CA ASP A 401 -12.29 11.49 -24.18
C ASP A 401 -11.20 12.40 -24.76
N GLY A 402 -10.40 11.88 -25.71
CA GLY A 402 -9.42 12.65 -26.49
C GLY A 402 -8.02 12.74 -25.86
N VAL A 403 -7.74 11.94 -24.82
CA VAL A 403 -6.40 11.86 -24.20
C VAL A 403 -5.54 10.86 -24.98
N ASP A 404 -4.25 11.16 -25.20
CA ASP A 404 -3.28 10.19 -25.75
C ASP A 404 -2.93 9.16 -24.65
N ALA A 405 -3.68 8.07 -24.60
CA ALA A 405 -3.56 7.07 -23.55
C ALA A 405 -3.31 5.66 -24.10
N SER A 406 -2.46 4.92 -23.40
CA SER A 406 -2.20 3.49 -23.68
C SER A 406 -2.01 2.70 -22.39
N ALA A 407 -2.10 1.38 -22.46
CA ALA A 407 -1.85 0.47 -21.35
C ALA A 407 -0.72 -0.49 -21.75
N PRO A 408 0.51 -0.24 -21.32
CA PRO A 408 1.66 -1.09 -21.62
C PRO A 408 1.52 -2.51 -21.09
N GLU A 409 2.30 -3.44 -21.65
CA GLU A 409 2.44 -4.79 -21.13
C GLU A 409 3.73 -4.95 -20.32
N VAL A 410 3.78 -5.98 -19.46
CA VAL A 410 5.02 -6.35 -18.77
C VAL A 410 6.10 -6.73 -19.79
N GLY A 411 7.26 -6.12 -19.69
CA GLY A 411 8.39 -6.27 -20.62
C GLY A 411 8.36 -5.31 -21.81
N GLU A 412 7.32 -4.49 -21.95
CA GLU A 412 7.24 -3.49 -23.04
C GLU A 412 8.16 -2.30 -22.75
N ARG A 413 8.77 -1.76 -23.83
CA ARG A 413 9.56 -0.53 -23.83
C ARG A 413 8.85 0.55 -24.60
N ILE A 414 8.80 1.73 -24.05
CA ILE A 414 8.11 2.89 -24.65
C ILE A 414 9.06 4.08 -24.67
N GLU A 415 9.25 4.65 -25.85
CA GLU A 415 9.92 5.94 -26.03
C GLU A 415 8.90 7.08 -25.78
N LEU A 416 9.27 8.04 -24.93
CA LEU A 416 8.42 9.17 -24.53
C LEU A 416 8.72 10.42 -25.35
#